data_1f8ca0772678a7e62317502437b1360d
#
_entry.id   1f8ca0772678a7e62317502437b1360d
#
_cell.length_a   1.000
_cell.length_b   1.000
_cell.length_c   1.000
_cell.angle_alpha   90.00
_cell.angle_beta   90.00
_cell.angle_gamma   90.00
#
_symmetry.space_group_name_H-M   'P 1'
#
loop_
_entity.id
_entity.type
_entity.pdbx_description
1 polymer ?
#
loop_
_entity_poly.entity_id
_entity_poly.type
_entity_poly.pdbx_seq_one_letter_code
_entity_poly.pdbx_strand_id
1 'polypeptide(L)'
;MVRRRRECLKCSRRFTTYERVEETMPLVVKKDGRRESYDRMKIVNGLKRACEKRPVSIDTIEAIADRIERGLQERGEKEVPSSLIGESAMRELHDIDQVAYVRFASVYRSFKDINEFMVELEELLKERKAAPSRQGGHKQKKGPENRLS
;
A
#
# COMPACT_ATOMS: atom_id res chain seq x y z
N MET A 1 -25.24 1.76 5.15
CA MET A 1 -26.08 2.33 4.09
C MET A 1 -27.54 2.35 4.54
N VAL A 2 -28.21 3.47 4.34
CA VAL A 2 -29.61 3.63 4.73
C VAL A 2 -30.49 3.58 3.50
N ARG A 3 -31.54 2.76 3.53
CA ARG A 3 -32.48 2.66 2.43
C ARG A 3 -33.74 3.42 2.81
N ARG A 4 -34.24 4.27 1.93
CA ARG A 4 -35.46 5.03 2.17
C ARG A 4 -36.43 4.84 1.06
N ARG A 5 -37.73 4.69 1.44
CA ARG A 5 -38.81 4.69 0.46
C ARG A 5 -39.40 6.07 0.45
N ARG A 6 -39.55 6.65 -0.71
CA ARG A 6 -40.04 8.00 -0.86
C ARG A 6 -41.21 8.05 -1.80
N GLU A 7 -42.06 9.04 -1.62
CA GLU A 7 -43.19 9.25 -2.50
C GLU A 7 -43.23 10.71 -2.93
N CYS A 8 -43.46 10.93 -4.22
CA CYS A 8 -43.54 12.28 -4.75
C CYS A 8 -44.91 12.86 -4.43
N LEU A 9 -44.96 14.02 -3.79
CA LEU A 9 -46.20 14.62 -3.39
C LEU A 9 -47.05 15.09 -4.57
N LYS A 10 -46.41 15.36 -5.72
CA LYS A 10 -47.14 15.83 -6.89
C LYS A 10 -47.76 14.72 -7.71
N CYS A 11 -47.04 13.66 -7.92
CA CYS A 11 -47.50 12.57 -8.79
C CYS A 11 -47.70 11.24 -8.11
N SER A 12 -47.49 11.19 -6.80
CA SER A 12 -47.65 10.00 -5.99
C SER A 12 -46.76 8.82 -6.42
N ARG A 13 -45.74 9.10 -7.19
CA ARG A 13 -44.84 8.06 -7.62
C ARG A 13 -43.92 7.67 -6.46
N ARG A 14 -43.75 6.39 -6.26
CA ARG A 14 -42.89 5.87 -5.21
C ARG A 14 -41.54 5.47 -5.78
N PHE A 15 -40.48 5.73 -5.01
CA PHE A 15 -39.15 5.37 -5.44
C PHE A 15 -38.28 5.11 -4.23
N THR A 16 -37.16 4.42 -4.43
CA THR A 16 -36.24 4.06 -3.35
C THR A 16 -34.96 4.85 -3.51
N THR A 17 -34.46 5.40 -2.41
CA THR A 17 -33.19 6.08 -2.41
C THR A 17 -32.29 5.41 -1.37
N TYR A 18 -30.98 5.55 -1.56
CA TYR A 18 -30.01 5.01 -0.63
C TYR A 18 -29.11 6.12 -0.14
N GLU A 19 -28.81 6.12 1.12
CA GLU A 19 -27.87 7.07 1.68
C GLU A 19 -26.66 6.30 2.14
N ARG A 20 -25.47 6.82 1.84
CA ARG A 20 -24.23 6.23 2.30
C ARG A 20 -23.24 7.36 2.53
N VAL A 21 -22.27 7.09 3.37
CA VAL A 21 -21.22 8.07 3.60
C VAL A 21 -20.36 8.08 2.34
N GLU A 22 -20.16 9.28 1.80
CA GLU A 22 -19.34 9.40 0.63
C GLU A 22 -17.88 9.32 1.05
N GLU A 23 -17.18 8.35 0.52
CA GLU A 23 -15.77 8.19 0.82
C GLU A 23 -14.98 8.88 -0.26
N THR A 24 -14.38 10.01 0.09
CA THR A 24 -13.59 10.75 -0.88
C THR A 24 -12.13 10.52 -0.60
N MET A 25 -11.35 10.37 -1.66
CA MET A 25 -9.91 10.24 -1.53
C MET A 25 -9.30 11.63 -1.57
N PRO A 26 -8.22 11.84 -0.83
CA PRO A 26 -7.55 13.15 -0.83
C PRO A 26 -6.88 13.41 -2.17
N LEU A 27 -6.66 14.69 -2.47
CA LEU A 27 -5.85 15.06 -3.61
C LEU A 27 -4.39 14.77 -3.28
N VAL A 28 -3.62 14.43 -4.27
CA VAL A 28 -2.21 14.12 -4.10
C VAL A 28 -1.39 15.33 -4.54
N VAL A 29 -0.56 15.83 -3.64
CA VAL A 29 0.29 16.97 -3.93
C VAL A 29 1.66 16.46 -4.36
N LYS A 30 2.04 16.75 -5.59
CA LYS A 30 3.32 16.32 -6.13
C LYS A 30 4.45 17.20 -5.62
N LYS A 31 5.70 16.75 -5.85
CA LYS A 31 6.87 17.48 -5.37
C LYS A 31 6.94 18.91 -5.93
N ASP A 32 6.43 19.11 -7.13
CA ASP A 32 6.45 20.44 -7.74
C ASP A 32 5.25 21.29 -7.35
N GLY A 33 4.44 20.81 -6.42
CA GLY A 33 3.29 21.55 -5.93
C GLY A 33 1.99 21.31 -6.68
N ARG A 34 2.03 20.54 -7.77
CA ARG A 34 0.81 20.25 -8.52
C ARG A 34 -0.09 19.32 -7.71
N ARG A 35 -1.38 19.52 -7.85
CA ARG A 35 -2.35 18.65 -7.20
C ARG A 35 -3.00 17.76 -8.24
N GLU A 36 -3.07 16.49 -7.96
CA GLU A 36 -3.69 15.51 -8.85
C GLU A 36 -4.67 14.65 -8.08
N SER A 37 -5.65 14.12 -8.79
CA SER A 37 -6.57 13.19 -8.17
C SER A 37 -5.83 11.90 -7.83
N TYR A 38 -6.25 11.25 -6.77
CA TYR A 38 -5.67 9.96 -6.41
C TYR A 38 -5.99 8.95 -7.51
N ASP A 39 -4.98 8.21 -7.95
CA ASP A 39 -5.16 7.20 -8.99
C ASP A 39 -4.59 5.87 -8.51
N ARG A 40 -5.46 4.96 -8.16
CA ARG A 40 -5.07 3.64 -7.68
C ARG A 40 -4.16 2.89 -8.68
N MET A 41 -4.43 3.05 -9.96
CA MET A 41 -3.67 2.32 -10.99
C MET A 41 -2.20 2.71 -11.00
N LYS A 42 -1.88 3.94 -10.62
CA LYS A 42 -0.48 4.35 -10.56
C LYS A 42 0.26 3.55 -9.50
N ILE A 43 -0.39 3.32 -8.36
CA ILE A 43 0.21 2.54 -7.29
C ILE A 43 0.32 1.08 -7.69
N VAL A 44 -0.76 0.53 -8.20
CA VAL A 44 -0.78 -0.88 -8.59
C VAL A 44 0.26 -1.16 -9.67
N ASN A 45 0.36 -0.29 -10.66
CA ASN A 45 1.36 -0.49 -11.73
C ASN A 45 2.79 -0.36 -11.21
N GLY A 46 3.03 0.57 -10.30
CA GLY A 46 4.35 0.71 -9.70
C GLY A 46 4.73 -0.53 -8.90
N LEU A 47 3.78 -1.07 -8.15
CA LEU A 47 4.01 -2.28 -7.38
C LEU A 47 4.24 -3.49 -8.30
N LYS A 48 3.49 -3.58 -9.39
CA LYS A 48 3.66 -4.68 -10.35
C LYS A 48 5.05 -4.66 -10.95
N ARG A 49 5.55 -3.49 -11.31
CA ARG A 49 6.89 -3.39 -11.87
C ARG A 49 7.94 -3.80 -10.86
N ALA A 50 7.78 -3.39 -9.62
CA ALA A 50 8.73 -3.73 -8.58
C ALA A 50 8.72 -5.21 -8.27
N CYS A 51 7.58 -5.85 -8.39
CA CYS A 51 7.43 -7.27 -8.06
C CYS A 51 7.60 -8.18 -9.26
N GLU A 52 7.99 -7.65 -10.42
CA GLU A 52 8.16 -8.44 -11.62
C GLU A 52 9.15 -9.58 -11.40
N LYS A 53 8.74 -10.78 -11.76
CA LYS A 53 9.54 -11.99 -11.60
C LYS A 53 9.86 -12.31 -10.13
N ARG A 54 9.07 -11.79 -9.22
CA ARG A 54 9.19 -12.13 -7.81
C ARG A 54 7.94 -12.91 -7.38
N PRO A 55 8.04 -13.74 -6.35
CA PRO A 55 6.89 -14.54 -5.91
C PRO A 55 5.90 -13.71 -5.10
N VAL A 56 5.39 -12.66 -5.72
CA VAL A 56 4.40 -11.79 -5.10
C VAL A 56 3.18 -11.81 -6.01
N SER A 57 2.05 -12.27 -5.49
CA SER A 57 0.84 -12.43 -6.29
C SER A 57 0.15 -11.10 -6.55
N ILE A 58 -0.70 -11.07 -7.55
CA ILE A 58 -1.48 -9.88 -7.83
C ILE A 58 -2.44 -9.59 -6.67
N ASP A 59 -2.91 -10.63 -5.99
CA ASP A 59 -3.78 -10.45 -4.84
C ASP A 59 -3.06 -9.72 -3.71
N THR A 60 -1.77 -10.03 -3.52
CA THR A 60 -0.97 -9.34 -2.52
C THR A 60 -0.81 -7.86 -2.89
N ILE A 61 -0.57 -7.59 -4.17
CA ILE A 61 -0.43 -6.21 -4.66
C ILE A 61 -1.72 -5.43 -4.45
N GLU A 62 -2.87 -6.06 -4.77
CA GLU A 62 -4.16 -5.42 -4.58
C GLU A 62 -4.41 -5.15 -3.09
N ALA A 63 -4.02 -6.09 -2.23
CA ALA A 63 -4.18 -5.91 -0.79
C ALA A 63 -3.34 -4.74 -0.27
N ILE A 64 -2.14 -4.56 -0.82
CA ILE A 64 -1.30 -3.43 -0.45
C ILE A 64 -2.00 -2.12 -0.82
N ALA A 65 -2.53 -2.05 -2.04
CA ALA A 65 -3.23 -0.86 -2.49
C ALA A 65 -4.44 -0.58 -1.62
N ASP A 66 -5.17 -1.62 -1.23
CA ASP A 66 -6.33 -1.46 -0.36
C ASP A 66 -5.94 -0.89 1.00
N ARG A 67 -4.84 -1.36 1.57
CA ARG A 67 -4.39 -0.86 2.86
C ARG A 67 -3.94 0.60 2.77
N ILE A 68 -3.29 0.96 1.69
CA ILE A 68 -2.87 2.35 1.49
C ILE A 68 -4.11 3.24 1.39
N GLU A 69 -5.10 2.81 0.62
CA GLU A 69 -6.32 3.59 0.46
C GLU A 69 -7.08 3.75 1.77
N ARG A 70 -7.15 2.67 2.53
CA ARG A 70 -7.83 2.72 3.81
C ARG A 70 -7.14 3.73 4.73
N GLY A 71 -5.80 3.70 4.75
CA GLY A 71 -5.05 4.65 5.56
C GLY A 71 -5.31 6.09 5.15
N LEU A 72 -5.41 6.35 3.84
CA LEU A 72 -5.67 7.69 3.36
C LEU A 72 -7.08 8.16 3.76
N GLN A 73 -8.05 7.26 3.68
CA GLN A 73 -9.42 7.60 4.06
C GLN A 73 -9.53 7.85 5.55
N GLU A 74 -8.83 7.07 6.36
CA GLU A 74 -8.86 7.23 7.81
C GLU A 74 -8.22 8.52 8.27
N ARG A 75 -7.28 9.05 7.52
CA ARG A 75 -6.66 10.32 7.87
C ARG A 75 -7.64 11.48 7.74
N GLY A 76 -8.59 11.36 6.83
CA GLY A 76 -9.60 12.40 6.66
C GLY A 76 -9.07 13.73 6.13
N GLU A 77 -7.86 13.74 5.59
CA GLU A 77 -7.28 14.97 5.09
C GLU A 77 -7.71 15.24 3.67
N LYS A 78 -7.79 16.51 3.29
CA LYS A 78 -8.19 16.87 1.93
C LYS A 78 -7.06 16.69 0.94
N GLU A 79 -5.83 16.83 1.39
CA GLU A 79 -4.65 16.71 0.55
C GLU A 79 -3.58 15.94 1.29
N VAL A 80 -2.81 15.13 0.56
CA VAL A 80 -1.68 14.43 1.13
C VAL A 80 -0.50 14.55 0.17
N PRO A 81 0.72 14.60 0.67
CA PRO A 81 1.87 14.65 -0.23
C PRO A 81 2.06 13.29 -0.88
N SER A 82 2.54 13.30 -2.13
CA SER A 82 2.79 12.04 -2.84
C SER A 82 3.81 11.18 -2.09
N SER A 83 4.70 11.81 -1.33
CA SER A 83 5.69 11.09 -0.55
C SER A 83 5.06 10.17 0.49
N LEU A 84 3.93 10.55 1.04
CA LEU A 84 3.25 9.72 2.02
C LEU A 84 2.81 8.40 1.40
N ILE A 85 2.29 8.46 0.18
CA ILE A 85 1.83 7.27 -0.52
C ILE A 85 3.01 6.38 -0.87
N GLY A 86 4.08 6.95 -1.38
CA GLY A 86 5.27 6.20 -1.73
C GLY A 86 5.91 5.54 -0.52
N GLU A 87 6.00 6.26 0.60
CA GLU A 87 6.57 5.69 1.81
C GLU A 87 5.69 4.55 2.34
N SER A 88 4.38 4.68 2.21
CA SER A 88 3.48 3.61 2.63
C SER A 88 3.69 2.36 1.79
N ALA A 89 3.84 2.52 0.47
CA ALA A 89 4.09 1.40 -0.43
C ALA A 89 5.42 0.74 -0.10
N MET A 90 6.44 1.53 0.20
CA MET A 90 7.75 1.00 0.56
C MET A 90 7.69 0.18 1.84
N ARG A 91 6.97 0.66 2.84
CA ARG A 91 6.85 -0.09 4.09
C ARG A 91 6.17 -1.43 3.88
N GLU A 92 5.17 -1.47 3.00
CA GLU A 92 4.49 -2.72 2.71
C GLU A 92 5.44 -3.70 2.01
N LEU A 93 6.20 -3.22 1.03
CA LEU A 93 7.12 -4.07 0.31
C LEU A 93 8.28 -4.55 1.15
N HIS A 94 8.70 -3.75 2.11
CA HIS A 94 9.81 -4.09 2.98
C HIS A 94 9.59 -5.44 3.68
N ASP A 95 8.35 -5.69 4.08
CA ASP A 95 8.03 -6.92 4.79
C ASP A 95 7.68 -8.08 3.86
N ILE A 96 7.45 -7.82 2.60
CA ILE A 96 7.00 -8.83 1.66
C ILE A 96 8.13 -9.38 0.80
N ASP A 97 8.91 -8.50 0.18
CA ASP A 97 9.96 -8.92 -0.72
C ASP A 97 11.03 -7.84 -0.82
N GLN A 98 12.24 -8.16 -0.42
CA GLN A 98 13.29 -7.16 -0.37
C GLN A 98 13.75 -6.68 -1.73
N VAL A 99 13.74 -7.55 -2.72
CA VAL A 99 14.13 -7.13 -4.07
C VAL A 99 13.10 -6.14 -4.62
N ALA A 100 11.82 -6.42 -4.41
CA ALA A 100 10.76 -5.50 -4.82
C ALA A 100 10.90 -4.16 -4.09
N TYR A 101 11.22 -4.22 -2.80
CA TYR A 101 11.42 -3.01 -2.02
C TYR A 101 12.54 -2.15 -2.61
N VAL A 102 13.68 -2.75 -2.90
CA VAL A 102 14.82 -2.02 -3.44
C VAL A 102 14.50 -1.44 -4.82
N ARG A 103 13.81 -2.21 -5.65
CA ARG A 103 13.42 -1.72 -6.97
C ARG A 103 12.50 -0.52 -6.88
N PHE A 104 11.50 -0.61 -6.02
CA PHE A 104 10.55 0.48 -5.85
C PHE A 104 11.25 1.71 -5.29
N ALA A 105 12.11 1.51 -4.28
CA ALA A 105 12.83 2.61 -3.68
C ALA A 105 13.75 3.30 -4.68
N SER A 106 14.40 2.54 -5.57
CA SER A 106 15.32 3.13 -6.51
C SER A 106 14.63 4.08 -7.49
N VAL A 107 13.39 3.78 -7.84
CA VAL A 107 12.62 4.64 -8.73
C VAL A 107 11.99 5.78 -7.95
N TYR A 108 11.36 5.44 -6.83
CA TYR A 108 10.60 6.41 -6.06
C TYR A 108 11.49 7.48 -5.42
N ARG A 109 12.60 7.10 -4.84
CA ARG A 109 13.48 8.05 -4.15
C ARG A 109 14.44 8.76 -5.09
N SER A 110 14.62 8.26 -6.30
CA SER A 110 15.49 8.89 -7.29
C SER A 110 16.88 9.15 -6.71
N PHE A 111 17.58 8.09 -6.35
CA PHE A 111 18.90 8.20 -5.76
C PHE A 111 19.84 8.98 -6.69
N LYS A 112 20.57 9.91 -6.11
CA LYS A 112 21.47 10.75 -6.89
C LYS A 112 22.70 10.03 -7.36
N ASP A 113 23.19 9.09 -6.56
CA ASP A 113 24.36 8.33 -6.95
C ASP A 113 24.35 6.98 -6.24
N ILE A 114 25.35 6.19 -6.55
CA ILE A 114 25.40 4.84 -6.03
C ILE A 114 25.63 4.80 -4.52
N ASN A 115 26.23 5.84 -3.96
CA ASN A 115 26.47 5.87 -2.53
C ASN A 115 25.16 5.97 -1.73
N GLU A 116 24.22 6.76 -2.22
CA GLU A 116 22.92 6.85 -1.57
C GLU A 116 22.22 5.51 -1.62
N PHE A 117 22.34 4.82 -2.74
CA PHE A 117 21.74 3.51 -2.91
C PHE A 117 22.37 2.50 -1.95
N MET A 118 23.70 2.55 -1.79
CA MET A 118 24.38 1.65 -0.88
C MET A 118 23.97 1.88 0.57
N VAL A 119 23.77 3.13 0.95
CA VAL A 119 23.32 3.43 2.31
C VAL A 119 21.96 2.79 2.57
N GLU A 120 21.07 2.89 1.61
CA GLU A 120 19.74 2.31 1.74
C GLU A 120 19.83 0.78 1.92
N LEU A 121 20.70 0.13 1.13
CA LEU A 121 20.88 -1.30 1.24
C LEU A 121 21.47 -1.71 2.58
N GLU A 122 22.41 -0.92 3.09
CA GLU A 122 23.01 -1.23 4.36
C GLU A 122 22.00 -1.14 5.50
N GLU A 123 21.15 -0.15 5.46
CA GLU A 123 20.12 -0.01 6.46
C GLU A 123 19.13 -1.17 6.41
N LEU A 124 18.79 -1.61 5.21
CA LEU A 124 17.89 -2.72 5.04
C LEU A 124 18.51 -4.00 5.65
N LEU A 125 19.81 -4.23 5.44
CA LEU A 125 20.48 -5.38 6.00
C LEU A 125 20.53 -5.33 7.51
N LYS A 126 20.69 -4.13 8.08
CA LYS A 126 20.71 -4.00 9.52
C LYS A 126 19.36 -4.34 10.11
N GLU A 127 18.32 -3.89 9.48
CA GLU A 127 16.98 -4.18 9.94
C GLU A 127 16.69 -5.68 9.92
N ARG A 128 17.19 -6.38 8.93
CA ARG A 128 17.01 -7.80 8.88
C ARG A 128 17.69 -8.49 10.04
N LYS A 129 18.88 -8.05 10.41
CA LYS A 129 19.59 -8.62 11.50
C LYS A 129 18.94 -8.30 12.83
N ALA A 130 18.34 -7.13 12.90
CA ALA A 130 17.70 -6.71 14.12
C ALA A 130 16.37 -7.40 14.39
N ALA A 131 15.80 -8.03 13.42
CA ALA A 131 14.49 -8.67 13.56
C ALA A 131 14.52 -10.14 13.18
N PRO A 132 15.40 -10.92 13.73
CA PRO A 132 15.51 -12.34 13.36
C PRO A 132 14.34 -13.17 13.88
N SER A 133 13.66 -12.67 14.87
CA SER A 133 12.57 -13.42 15.44
C SER A 133 11.47 -13.77 14.45
N ARG A 134 11.27 -12.96 13.45
CA ARG A 134 10.25 -13.25 12.46
C ARG A 134 10.56 -14.54 11.75
N GLN A 135 11.83 -14.76 11.47
CA GLN A 135 12.21 -15.94 10.76
C GLN A 135 12.43 -17.09 11.69
N GLY A 136 12.77 -16.80 12.91
CA GLY A 136 12.95 -17.82 13.88
C GLY A 136 11.69 -18.61 14.11
N GLY A 137 10.59 -17.92 14.18
CA GLY A 137 9.35 -18.60 14.40
C GLY A 137 9.05 -19.54 13.29
N HIS A 138 9.48 -19.19 12.11
CA HIS A 138 9.21 -20.02 10.97
C HIS A 138 10.00 -21.32 11.07
N LYS A 139 11.20 -21.30 11.62
CA LYS A 139 11.99 -22.48 11.70
C LYS A 139 11.50 -23.44 12.71
N GLN A 140 10.87 -22.95 13.73
CA GLN A 140 10.46 -23.85 14.71
C GLN A 140 9.55 -24.89 14.24
N LYS A 141 8.85 -24.64 13.22
CA LYS A 141 7.93 -25.59 12.71
C LYS A 141 8.60 -26.85 12.33
N LYS A 142 9.83 -26.77 11.93
CA LYS A 142 10.49 -27.98 11.52
C LYS A 142 10.99 -28.74 12.64
N GLY A 143 11.39 -28.08 13.65
CA GLY A 143 11.99 -28.72 14.74
C GLY A 143 11.24 -29.88 15.26
N PRO A 144 9.99 -29.71 15.47
CA PRO A 144 9.24 -30.77 16.08
C PRO A 144 9.27 -32.05 15.35
N GLU A 145 9.21 -31.99 14.08
CA GLU A 145 9.15 -33.17 13.37
C GLU A 145 10.32 -33.99 13.45
N ASN A 146 11.41 -33.39 13.59
CA ASN A 146 12.60 -34.14 13.57
C ASN A 146 12.67 -35.13 14.70
N ARG A 147 12.01 -34.82 15.73
CA ARG A 147 12.15 -35.72 16.81
C ARG A 147 11.49 -36.97 16.63
N LEU A 148 10.57 -37.02 15.83
CA LEU A 148 9.85 -38.21 15.63
C LEU A 148 10.71 -39.34 15.23
N SER A 149 11.77 -39.08 14.67
CA SER A 149 12.61 -40.17 14.22
C SER A 149 13.35 -40.84 15.37
#